data_34621e39f504bdad6e210e3a321480c2
#
_entry.id   34621e39f504bdad6e210e3a321480c2
#
_cell.length_a   1.000
_cell.length_b   1.000
_cell.length_c   1.000
_cell.angle_alpha   90.00
_cell.angle_beta   90.00
_cell.angle_gamma   90.00
#
_symmetry.space_group_name_H-M   'P 1'
#
loop_
_entity.id
_entity.type
_entity.pdbx_description
1 polymer ?
#
loop_
_entity_poly.entity_id
_entity_poly.type
_entity_poly.pdbx_seq_one_letter_code
_entity_poly.pdbx_strand_id
1 'polypeptide(L)'
;MSMLQTKRSAVALLFVGLLAWSGGLPRVVAQAPPASSSAADPAEPQQIPRRVAIRFLTDSDYPPFNYYDEDNVLTGFNVDVARAVCLELAAACDIQVRPWPELLPALRRGETDAVIASHAVSTNALKIVDFTDRYYHTPARFAGKRSAGRLDATPEGFEGKKIAVTKGTAHEAYLRTFFRDSSIRAFDTPELARDALISGATDLLFDDGIALAFWLNGTASKACCEFKGGPFGEPKYFGDGVAIAVNREDPQLKMLINAALKRMRESGRYEELVLRYFPLRAF
;
A
#
# COMPACT_ATOMS: atom_id res chain seq x y z
N MET A 1 1.61 55.15 29.89
CA MET A 1 0.35 55.89 30.14
C MET A 1 -0.76 54.90 29.99
N SER A 2 -1.35 54.57 30.91
CA SER A 2 -2.47 54.64 31.82
C SER A 2 -3.05 53.25 31.92
N MET A 3 -2.90 52.52 32.96
CA MET A 3 -3.60 52.49 34.28
C MET A 3 -5.04 52.05 34.22
N LEU A 4 -5.27 50.96 34.98
CA LEU A 4 -6.28 50.79 36.04
C LEU A 4 -7.64 50.23 35.56
N GLN A 5 -8.38 49.36 36.23
CA GLN A 5 -8.41 48.95 37.66
C GLN A 5 -9.31 47.73 37.88
N THR A 6 -8.92 46.97 38.82
CA THR A 6 -9.65 46.00 39.66
C THR A 6 -11.08 46.33 40.06
N LYS A 7 -11.97 45.31 40.27
CA LYS A 7 -12.91 45.28 41.39
C LYS A 7 -13.16 43.84 41.87
N ARG A 8 -12.77 43.63 43.13
CA ARG A 8 -13.25 42.56 44.02
C ARG A 8 -14.59 42.97 44.65
N SER A 9 -15.50 42.03 44.92
CA SER A 9 -16.48 42.16 45.98
C SER A 9 -16.82 40.81 46.55
N ALA A 10 -16.52 40.64 47.82
CA ALA A 10 -16.99 39.60 48.72
C ALA A 10 -18.13 40.17 49.57
N VAL A 11 -19.07 39.37 50.00
CA VAL A 11 -19.95 39.52 51.19
C VAL A 11 -20.78 38.24 51.24
N ALA A 12 -20.77 37.40 52.16
CA ALA A 12 -20.88 37.31 53.63
C ALA A 12 -22.11 36.44 54.01
N LEU A 13 -21.81 35.57 54.88
CA LEU A 13 -22.63 34.61 55.66
C LEU A 13 -23.96 35.16 56.21
N LEU A 14 -24.93 34.24 56.35
CA LEU A 14 -25.87 34.26 57.48
C LEU A 14 -26.30 32.82 57.85
N PHE A 15 -25.98 32.46 59.08
CA PHE A 15 -26.49 31.33 59.84
C PHE A 15 -27.85 31.64 60.40
N VAL A 16 -28.83 30.74 60.31
CA VAL A 16 -29.91 30.63 61.30
C VAL A 16 -30.22 29.15 61.48
N GLY A 17 -29.97 28.67 62.66
CA GLY A 17 -30.46 27.40 63.17
C GLY A 17 -31.83 27.56 63.83
N LEU A 18 -32.58 26.45 63.88
CA LEU A 18 -33.48 26.15 65.02
C LEU A 18 -34.16 24.76 64.85
N LEU A 19 -33.81 23.91 65.78
CA LEU A 19 -34.61 23.03 66.66
C LEU A 19 -35.57 21.97 66.10
N ALA A 20 -35.34 20.82 66.65
CA ALA A 20 -35.95 19.53 66.59
C ALA A 20 -37.49 19.51 66.89
N TRP A 21 -38.18 18.57 66.27
CA TRP A 21 -39.32 17.93 66.86
C TRP A 21 -39.39 16.45 66.42
N SER A 22 -39.37 15.60 67.42
CA SER A 22 -39.49 14.14 67.39
C SER A 22 -40.96 13.76 67.26
N GLY A 23 -41.33 13.02 66.26
CA GLY A 23 -42.63 12.39 66.11
C GLY A 23 -42.51 11.08 65.34
N GLY A 24 -42.56 9.97 66.10
CA GLY A 24 -42.49 8.63 65.54
C GLY A 24 -43.80 8.22 64.88
N LEU A 25 -43.72 7.65 63.71
CA LEU A 25 -44.79 6.89 63.08
C LEU A 25 -44.26 5.56 62.55
N PRO A 26 -45.06 4.50 62.49
CA PRO A 26 -44.57 3.12 62.28
C PRO A 26 -44.11 2.89 60.84
N ARG A 27 -42.98 2.19 60.77
CA ARG A 27 -42.35 1.73 59.55
C ARG A 27 -43.18 0.62 58.92
N VAL A 28 -43.90 0.92 57.84
CA VAL A 28 -44.43 -0.10 56.90
C VAL A 28 -43.24 -0.54 56.01
N VAL A 29 -42.80 -1.77 56.21
CA VAL A 29 -41.79 -2.42 55.35
C VAL A 29 -42.54 -2.84 54.08
N ALA A 30 -42.44 -2.07 53.03
CA ALA A 30 -42.79 -2.50 51.70
C ALA A 30 -41.65 -3.35 51.13
N GLN A 31 -41.91 -4.63 50.96
CA GLN A 31 -41.02 -5.52 50.20
C GLN A 31 -41.03 -5.12 48.74
N ALA A 32 -39.89 -4.65 48.22
CA ALA A 32 -39.70 -4.43 46.78
C ALA A 32 -39.61 -5.78 46.05
N PRO A 33 -40.20 -5.96 44.88
CA PRO A 33 -40.03 -7.16 44.09
C PRO A 33 -38.62 -7.27 43.55
N PRO A 34 -38.07 -8.49 43.29
CA PRO A 34 -36.76 -8.68 42.78
C PRO A 34 -36.65 -8.11 41.38
N ALA A 35 -35.83 -7.10 41.19
CA ALA A 35 -35.47 -6.57 39.91
C ALA A 35 -34.54 -7.56 39.17
N SER A 36 -35.11 -8.43 38.37
CA SER A 36 -34.36 -9.17 37.34
C SER A 36 -34.25 -8.28 36.11
N SER A 37 -33.17 -7.54 36.01
CA SER A 37 -32.72 -6.98 34.73
C SER A 37 -31.26 -7.28 34.59
N SER A 38 -30.97 -8.43 34.01
CA SER A 38 -29.73 -8.68 33.31
C SER A 38 -29.69 -7.73 32.11
N ALA A 39 -29.30 -6.48 32.35
CA ALA A 39 -28.79 -5.64 31.28
C ALA A 39 -27.44 -6.25 30.90
N ALA A 40 -27.37 -6.82 29.69
CA ALA A 40 -26.09 -7.19 29.10
C ALA A 40 -25.27 -5.90 29.05
N ASP A 41 -24.15 -5.89 29.76
CA ASP A 41 -23.14 -4.85 29.64
C ASP A 41 -22.79 -4.71 28.14
N PRO A 42 -22.76 -3.48 27.60
CA PRO A 42 -22.25 -3.28 26.25
C PRO A 42 -20.80 -3.82 26.24
N ALA A 43 -20.57 -4.81 25.37
CA ALA A 43 -19.26 -5.42 25.20
C ALA A 43 -18.21 -4.31 25.09
N GLU A 44 -17.29 -4.24 26.04
CA GLU A 44 -16.13 -3.34 25.96
C GLU A 44 -15.49 -3.52 24.58
N PRO A 45 -15.16 -2.44 23.87
CA PRO A 45 -14.47 -2.54 22.60
C PRO A 45 -13.17 -3.32 22.85
N GLN A 46 -13.05 -4.49 22.24
CA GLN A 46 -11.87 -5.33 22.34
C GLN A 46 -10.67 -4.48 21.91
N GLN A 47 -9.85 -4.07 22.87
CA GLN A 47 -8.61 -3.36 22.59
C GLN A 47 -7.69 -4.33 21.85
N ILE A 48 -7.50 -4.09 20.56
CA ILE A 48 -6.53 -4.83 19.75
C ILE A 48 -5.15 -4.63 20.40
N PRO A 49 -4.46 -5.71 20.84
CA PRO A 49 -3.16 -5.59 21.49
C PRO A 49 -2.19 -4.79 20.61
N ARG A 50 -1.63 -3.71 21.14
CA ARG A 50 -0.66 -2.87 20.43
C ARG A 50 0.66 -3.64 20.32
N ARG A 51 1.10 -3.95 19.11
CA ARG A 51 2.43 -4.55 18.91
C ARG A 51 3.51 -3.53 19.23
N VAL A 52 4.48 -3.96 20.04
CA VAL A 52 5.63 -3.11 20.41
C VAL A 52 6.63 -3.00 19.27
N ALA A 53 6.81 -4.07 18.50
CA ALA A 53 7.69 -4.13 17.34
C ALA A 53 7.13 -5.05 16.25
N ILE A 54 7.50 -4.78 14.98
CA ILE A 54 7.22 -5.66 13.84
C ILE A 54 8.56 -5.96 13.16
N ARG A 55 8.87 -7.25 13.02
CA ARG A 55 10.06 -7.74 12.34
C ARG A 55 9.72 -8.01 10.88
N PHE A 56 10.36 -7.26 9.99
CA PHE A 56 10.25 -7.45 8.54
C PHE A 56 11.50 -8.12 7.97
N LEU A 57 11.32 -8.98 6.98
CA LEU A 57 12.38 -9.39 6.08
C LEU A 57 12.16 -8.81 4.68
N THR A 58 13.27 -8.46 4.04
CA THR A 58 13.37 -8.07 2.64
C THR A 58 14.65 -8.62 2.04
N ASP A 59 14.84 -8.51 0.73
CA ASP A 59 16.15 -8.66 0.09
C ASP A 59 16.77 -7.27 -0.20
N SER A 60 17.88 -7.20 -0.91
CA SER A 60 18.61 -5.94 -1.12
C SER A 60 19.16 -5.74 -2.54
N ASP A 61 18.66 -6.47 -3.51
CA ASP A 61 19.15 -6.46 -4.89
C ASP A 61 18.08 -6.06 -5.93
N TYR A 62 17.02 -5.38 -5.49
CA TYR A 62 15.90 -5.00 -6.33
C TYR A 62 15.60 -3.48 -6.29
N PRO A 63 16.47 -2.61 -6.82
CA PRO A 63 16.18 -1.18 -6.90
C PRO A 63 15.04 -0.90 -7.91
N PRO A 64 14.19 0.08 -7.64
CA PRO A 64 14.17 1.01 -6.52
C PRO A 64 13.35 0.52 -5.32
N PHE A 65 13.02 -0.75 -5.23
CA PHE A 65 12.11 -1.29 -4.22
C PHE A 65 12.81 -1.60 -2.89
N ASN A 66 13.96 -2.27 -2.94
CA ASN A 66 14.78 -2.62 -1.78
C ASN A 66 16.24 -2.83 -2.20
N TYR A 67 17.11 -1.97 -1.70
CA TYR A 67 18.53 -1.95 -2.07
C TYR A 67 19.35 -1.19 -1.02
N TYR A 68 20.66 -1.33 -1.06
CA TYR A 68 21.55 -0.47 -0.30
C TYR A 68 21.94 0.75 -1.15
N ASP A 69 21.84 1.94 -0.58
CA ASP A 69 22.28 3.19 -1.22
C ASP A 69 23.82 3.34 -1.16
N GLU A 70 24.32 4.49 -1.65
CA GLU A 70 25.75 4.80 -1.70
C GLU A 70 26.39 4.86 -0.30
N ASP A 71 25.61 5.16 0.74
CA ASP A 71 26.01 5.20 2.14
C ASP A 71 25.85 3.84 2.84
N ASN A 72 25.55 2.77 2.08
CA ASN A 72 25.28 1.43 2.57
C ASN A 72 24.09 1.38 3.55
N VAL A 73 23.08 2.25 3.35
CA VAL A 73 21.83 2.26 4.11
C VAL A 73 20.76 1.52 3.33
N LEU A 74 20.10 0.54 3.98
CA LEU A 74 18.96 -0.16 3.38
C LEU A 74 17.82 0.81 3.11
N THR A 75 17.43 0.98 1.86
CA THR A 75 16.43 1.92 1.37
C THR A 75 15.57 1.30 0.26
N GLY A 76 14.61 2.07 -0.24
CA GLY A 76 13.74 1.68 -1.33
C GLY A 76 12.25 1.73 -0.97
N PHE A 77 11.41 1.64 -2.00
CA PHE A 77 9.96 1.77 -1.84
C PHE A 77 9.37 0.78 -0.83
N ASN A 78 9.77 -0.50 -0.89
CA ASN A 78 9.31 -1.53 0.04
C ASN A 78 9.72 -1.21 1.48
N VAL A 79 10.97 -0.77 1.65
CA VAL A 79 11.54 -0.43 2.97
C VAL A 79 10.80 0.76 3.59
N ASP A 80 10.52 1.78 2.79
CA ASP A 80 9.80 2.97 3.26
C ASP A 80 8.31 2.68 3.51
N VAL A 81 7.68 1.79 2.72
CA VAL A 81 6.31 1.30 3.03
C VAL A 81 6.30 0.56 4.36
N ALA A 82 7.28 -0.33 4.64
CA ALA A 82 7.37 -1.02 5.93
C ALA A 82 7.51 -0.03 7.10
N ARG A 83 8.41 0.95 6.97
CA ARG A 83 8.59 2.01 7.98
C ARG A 83 7.32 2.82 8.20
N ALA A 84 6.61 3.17 7.12
CA ALA A 84 5.36 3.90 7.21
C ALA A 84 4.25 3.08 7.88
N VAL A 85 4.16 1.77 7.58
CA VAL A 85 3.24 0.85 8.28
C VAL A 85 3.54 0.80 9.77
N CYS A 86 4.81 0.67 10.17
CA CYS A 86 5.19 0.70 11.59
C CYS A 86 4.80 2.02 12.26
N LEU A 87 5.02 3.15 11.58
CA LEU A 87 4.66 4.48 12.08
C LEU A 87 3.15 4.59 12.32
N GLU A 88 2.32 4.16 11.35
CA GLU A 88 0.87 4.12 11.46
C GLU A 88 0.36 3.25 12.62
N LEU A 89 1.10 2.20 12.94
CA LEU A 89 0.78 1.29 14.04
C LEU A 89 1.40 1.71 15.37
N ALA A 90 2.19 2.78 15.38
CA ALA A 90 3.01 3.21 16.50
C ALA A 90 3.83 2.04 17.09
N ALA A 91 4.41 1.23 16.22
CA ALA A 91 5.27 0.09 16.53
C ALA A 91 6.72 0.39 16.11
N ALA A 92 7.70 -0.20 16.81
CA ALA A 92 9.08 -0.21 16.33
C ALA A 92 9.18 -1.07 15.05
N CYS A 93 10.10 -0.70 14.15
CA CYS A 93 10.32 -1.40 12.90
C CYS A 93 11.73 -2.02 12.92
N ASP A 94 11.79 -3.35 12.87
CA ASP A 94 13.04 -4.08 12.65
C ASP A 94 13.01 -4.67 11.23
N ILE A 95 13.86 -4.17 10.33
CA ILE A 95 13.91 -4.61 8.93
C ILE A 95 15.27 -5.26 8.69
N GLN A 96 15.26 -6.55 8.38
CA GLN A 96 16.46 -7.35 8.15
C GLN A 96 16.50 -7.85 6.70
N VAL A 97 17.70 -8.04 6.18
CA VAL A 97 17.94 -8.54 4.82
C VAL A 97 18.27 -10.01 4.84
N ARG A 98 17.64 -10.77 3.93
CA ARG A 98 18.02 -12.15 3.59
C ARG A 98 17.92 -12.39 2.09
N PRO A 99 18.60 -13.41 1.56
CA PRO A 99 18.42 -13.81 0.17
C PRO A 99 16.95 -14.15 -0.15
N TRP A 100 16.50 -13.74 -1.32
CA TRP A 100 15.12 -13.94 -1.79
C TRP A 100 14.53 -15.34 -1.52
N PRO A 101 15.24 -16.47 -1.84
CA PRO A 101 14.68 -17.80 -1.64
C PRO A 101 14.38 -18.15 -0.18
N GLU A 102 14.98 -17.45 0.77
CA GLU A 102 14.87 -17.72 2.21
C GLU A 102 13.69 -16.97 2.86
N LEU A 103 13.17 -15.91 2.23
CA LEU A 103 12.21 -14.99 2.84
C LEU A 103 10.93 -15.68 3.30
N LEU A 104 10.19 -16.31 2.39
CA LEU A 104 8.93 -16.99 2.73
C LEU A 104 9.13 -18.24 3.61
N PRO A 105 10.19 -19.06 3.43
CA PRO A 105 10.51 -20.12 4.39
C PRO A 105 10.76 -19.63 5.80
N ALA A 106 11.49 -18.51 5.99
CA ALA A 106 11.75 -17.90 7.29
C ALA A 106 10.44 -17.40 7.95
N LEU A 107 9.57 -16.75 7.17
CA LEU A 107 8.26 -16.31 7.64
C LEU A 107 7.41 -17.49 8.14
N ARG A 108 7.37 -18.59 7.37
CA ARG A 108 6.64 -19.80 7.76
C ARG A 108 7.14 -20.41 9.07
N ARG A 109 8.46 -20.32 9.34
CA ARG A 109 9.07 -20.82 10.59
C ARG A 109 8.90 -19.86 11.78
N GLY A 110 8.27 -18.67 11.58
CA GLY A 110 8.08 -17.67 12.63
C GLY A 110 9.37 -16.90 13.01
N GLU A 111 10.41 -16.94 12.17
CA GLU A 111 11.65 -16.20 12.38
C GLU A 111 11.47 -14.69 12.17
N THR A 112 10.43 -14.30 11.46
CA THR A 112 10.00 -12.93 11.20
C THR A 112 8.48 -12.84 11.29
N ASP A 113 7.94 -11.62 11.39
CA ASP A 113 6.49 -11.39 11.46
C ASP A 113 5.89 -11.11 10.07
N ALA A 114 6.67 -10.48 9.18
CA ALA A 114 6.22 -10.15 7.83
C ALA A 114 7.39 -10.14 6.83
N VAL A 115 7.07 -10.28 5.54
CA VAL A 115 8.02 -10.12 4.43
C VAL A 115 7.49 -9.05 3.46
N ILE A 116 8.34 -8.09 3.15
CA ILE A 116 8.06 -7.04 2.18
C ILE A 116 9.19 -6.94 1.16
N ALA A 117 9.03 -7.63 0.03
CA ALA A 117 10.06 -7.77 -0.99
C ALA A 117 9.43 -7.95 -2.38
N SER A 118 8.35 -7.25 -2.67
CA SER A 118 7.64 -7.33 -3.96
C SER A 118 7.10 -8.73 -4.32
N HIS A 119 6.70 -9.52 -3.33
CA HIS A 119 6.09 -10.83 -3.60
C HIS A 119 4.71 -10.68 -4.25
N ALA A 120 4.58 -11.25 -5.45
CA ALA A 120 3.28 -11.37 -6.10
C ALA A 120 2.38 -12.36 -5.33
N VAL A 121 1.11 -12.00 -5.19
CA VAL A 121 0.11 -12.91 -4.64
C VAL A 121 -0.14 -14.02 -5.66
N SER A 122 0.31 -15.22 -5.37
CA SER A 122 0.19 -16.37 -6.24
C SER A 122 -0.39 -17.58 -5.50
N THR A 123 -1.06 -18.48 -6.24
CA THR A 123 -1.63 -19.72 -5.67
C THR A 123 -0.56 -20.56 -4.95
N ASN A 124 0.68 -20.56 -5.43
CA ASN A 124 1.76 -21.31 -4.79
C ASN A 124 2.25 -20.65 -3.50
N ALA A 125 2.41 -19.34 -3.48
CA ALA A 125 2.78 -18.60 -2.27
C ALA A 125 1.68 -18.68 -1.19
N LEU A 126 0.40 -18.62 -1.60
CA LEU A 126 -0.76 -18.80 -0.72
C LEU A 126 -0.84 -20.18 -0.04
N LYS A 127 -0.14 -21.20 -0.53
CA LYS A 127 -0.01 -22.48 0.18
C LYS A 127 0.92 -22.42 1.39
N ILE A 128 1.82 -21.44 1.42
CA ILE A 128 2.91 -21.34 2.40
C ILE A 128 2.61 -20.23 3.43
N VAL A 129 2.15 -19.07 2.97
CA VAL A 129 1.93 -17.85 3.76
C VAL A 129 0.56 -17.26 3.47
N ASP A 130 0.15 -16.23 4.22
CA ASP A 130 -0.97 -15.37 3.87
C ASP A 130 -0.45 -14.00 3.40
N PHE A 131 -1.32 -13.19 2.81
CA PHE A 131 -0.98 -11.88 2.28
C PHE A 131 -1.94 -10.81 2.79
N THR A 132 -1.43 -9.61 2.97
CA THR A 132 -2.21 -8.39 3.20
C THR A 132 -2.99 -7.99 1.95
N ASP A 133 -3.73 -6.88 2.02
CA ASP A 133 -4.17 -6.17 0.85
C ASP A 133 -2.95 -5.73 0.02
N ARG A 134 -3.14 -5.65 -1.27
CA ARG A 134 -2.08 -5.21 -2.19
C ARG A 134 -1.62 -3.80 -1.85
N TYR A 135 -0.33 -3.57 -1.80
CA TYR A 135 0.18 -2.23 -1.63
C TYR A 135 0.63 -1.59 -2.95
N TYR A 136 0.99 -2.38 -3.98
CA TYR A 136 1.10 -1.89 -5.35
C TYR A 136 0.78 -2.99 -6.38
N HIS A 137 0.63 -2.58 -7.64
CA HIS A 137 0.63 -3.47 -8.80
C HIS A 137 1.37 -2.77 -9.93
N THR A 138 1.95 -3.53 -10.84
CA THR A 138 2.63 -3.01 -12.02
C THR A 138 1.72 -3.19 -13.23
N PRO A 139 0.92 -2.19 -13.61
CA PRO A 139 0.12 -2.31 -14.81
C PRO A 139 1.01 -2.26 -16.05
N ALA A 140 0.65 -2.98 -17.08
CA ALA A 140 1.27 -2.79 -18.36
C ALA A 140 0.84 -1.46 -19.01
N ARG A 141 1.73 -0.83 -19.74
CA ARG A 141 1.49 0.45 -20.41
C ARG A 141 2.02 0.43 -21.85
N PHE A 142 1.40 1.26 -22.68
CA PHE A 142 1.98 1.60 -23.98
C PHE A 142 2.87 2.83 -23.88
N ALA A 143 4.00 2.81 -24.59
CA ALA A 143 4.79 3.98 -24.93
C ALA A 143 4.78 4.20 -26.44
N GLY A 144 4.81 5.44 -26.87
CA GLY A 144 4.87 5.83 -28.28
C GLY A 144 5.58 7.17 -28.44
N LYS A 145 5.95 7.51 -29.67
CA LYS A 145 6.61 8.79 -29.94
C LYS A 145 5.75 9.98 -29.54
N ARG A 146 6.37 11.02 -28.95
CA ARG A 146 5.68 12.28 -28.62
C ARG A 146 5.03 12.92 -29.85
N SER A 147 5.71 12.83 -30.98
CA SER A 147 5.21 13.35 -32.28
C SER A 147 3.94 12.67 -32.81
N ALA A 148 3.61 11.47 -32.29
CA ALA A 148 2.38 10.77 -32.68
C ALA A 148 1.11 11.39 -32.06
N GLY A 149 1.26 12.35 -31.14
CA GLY A 149 0.14 12.99 -30.47
C GLY A 149 -0.67 12.03 -29.59
N ARG A 150 -1.92 12.37 -29.34
CA ARG A 150 -2.83 11.56 -28.54
C ARG A 150 -3.35 10.39 -29.37
N LEU A 151 -3.28 9.20 -28.82
CA LEU A 151 -3.76 7.97 -29.46
C LEU A 151 -4.87 7.36 -28.58
N ASP A 152 -5.85 6.77 -29.24
CA ASP A 152 -6.84 5.95 -28.55
C ASP A 152 -6.24 4.56 -28.32
N ALA A 153 -5.98 4.24 -27.05
CA ALA A 153 -5.30 3.01 -26.64
C ALA A 153 -6.30 1.86 -26.49
N THR A 154 -7.07 1.62 -27.54
CA THR A 154 -8.00 0.49 -27.67
C THR A 154 -7.51 -0.45 -28.80
N PRO A 155 -7.98 -1.70 -28.85
CA PRO A 155 -7.68 -2.61 -29.95
C PRO A 155 -7.96 -1.99 -31.33
N GLU A 156 -9.10 -1.30 -31.45
CA GLU A 156 -9.54 -0.62 -32.69
C GLU A 156 -8.66 0.60 -33.00
N GLY A 157 -8.30 1.40 -32.00
CA GLY A 157 -7.43 2.57 -32.15
C GLY A 157 -6.00 2.22 -32.54
N PHE A 158 -5.57 0.98 -32.27
CA PHE A 158 -4.25 0.46 -32.65
C PHE A 158 -4.28 -0.54 -33.83
N GLU A 159 -5.40 -0.68 -34.54
CA GLU A 159 -5.47 -1.48 -35.75
C GLU A 159 -4.37 -1.11 -36.73
N GLY A 160 -3.67 -2.12 -37.25
CA GLY A 160 -2.56 -1.97 -38.19
C GLY A 160 -1.27 -1.38 -37.61
N LYS A 161 -1.26 -0.89 -36.34
CA LYS A 161 -0.05 -0.37 -35.72
C LYS A 161 0.95 -1.48 -35.41
N LYS A 162 2.23 -1.17 -35.59
CA LYS A 162 3.32 -2.06 -35.21
C LYS A 162 3.64 -1.87 -33.70
N ILE A 163 3.44 -2.91 -32.90
CA ILE A 163 3.65 -2.85 -31.47
C ILE A 163 4.85 -3.74 -31.09
N ALA A 164 5.91 -3.12 -30.55
CA ALA A 164 7.05 -3.84 -29.98
C ALA A 164 6.67 -4.43 -28.61
N VAL A 165 7.19 -5.60 -28.32
CA VAL A 165 7.04 -6.28 -27.03
C VAL A 165 8.21 -7.23 -26.82
N THR A 166 8.53 -7.55 -25.56
CA THR A 166 9.53 -8.59 -25.24
C THR A 166 8.91 -9.97 -25.41
N LYS A 167 9.60 -10.84 -26.13
CA LYS A 167 9.19 -12.20 -26.49
C LYS A 167 9.03 -13.09 -25.25
N GLY A 168 8.02 -13.95 -25.28
CA GLY A 168 7.75 -14.93 -24.22
C GLY A 168 7.18 -14.35 -22.91
N THR A 169 6.86 -13.05 -22.89
CA THR A 169 6.31 -12.39 -21.70
C THR A 169 4.79 -12.46 -21.65
N ALA A 170 4.25 -12.18 -20.46
CA ALA A 170 2.81 -11.98 -20.29
C ALA A 170 2.27 -10.80 -21.12
N HIS A 171 3.11 -9.78 -21.35
CA HIS A 171 2.80 -8.64 -22.20
C HIS A 171 2.56 -9.06 -23.66
N GLU A 172 3.41 -9.95 -24.18
CA GLU A 172 3.19 -10.52 -25.52
C GLU A 172 1.89 -11.33 -25.59
N ALA A 173 1.64 -12.19 -24.59
CA ALA A 173 0.42 -13.00 -24.53
C ALA A 173 -0.84 -12.14 -24.47
N TYR A 174 -0.79 -11.04 -23.71
CA TYR A 174 -1.86 -10.05 -23.62
C TYR A 174 -2.16 -9.41 -24.97
N LEU A 175 -1.12 -8.87 -25.65
CA LEU A 175 -1.27 -8.24 -26.96
C LEU A 175 -1.87 -9.19 -27.98
N ARG A 176 -1.38 -10.43 -28.04
CA ARG A 176 -1.90 -11.43 -28.98
C ARG A 176 -3.36 -11.82 -28.70
N THR A 177 -3.82 -11.62 -27.48
CA THR A 177 -5.20 -11.90 -27.11
C THR A 177 -6.14 -10.74 -27.46
N PHE A 178 -5.76 -9.53 -27.13
CA PHE A 178 -6.65 -8.37 -27.16
C PHE A 178 -6.39 -7.44 -28.36
N PHE A 179 -5.18 -7.38 -28.91
CA PHE A 179 -4.77 -6.47 -29.99
C PHE A 179 -4.48 -7.26 -31.28
N ARG A 180 -5.43 -8.11 -31.71
CA ARG A 180 -5.23 -9.07 -32.81
C ARG A 180 -5.02 -8.41 -34.15
N ASP A 181 -5.60 -7.24 -34.35
CA ASP A 181 -5.54 -6.49 -35.62
C ASP A 181 -4.32 -5.55 -35.67
N SER A 182 -3.48 -5.57 -34.62
CA SER A 182 -2.19 -4.89 -34.61
C SER A 182 -1.07 -5.83 -35.06
N SER A 183 0.01 -5.26 -35.61
CA SER A 183 1.22 -6.00 -35.99
C SER A 183 2.17 -6.19 -34.81
N ILE A 184 2.05 -7.28 -34.09
CA ILE A 184 2.89 -7.55 -32.90
C ILE A 184 4.30 -7.96 -33.33
N ARG A 185 5.32 -7.21 -32.88
CA ARG A 185 6.75 -7.43 -33.11
C ARG A 185 7.41 -7.84 -31.80
N ALA A 186 7.70 -9.12 -31.63
CA ALA A 186 8.36 -9.65 -30.45
C ALA A 186 9.88 -9.61 -30.62
N PHE A 187 10.58 -9.07 -29.62
CA PHE A 187 12.05 -8.92 -29.55
C PHE A 187 12.61 -9.77 -28.41
N ASP A 188 13.84 -10.24 -28.55
CA ASP A 188 14.43 -11.12 -27.57
C ASP A 188 14.78 -10.42 -26.24
N THR A 189 14.98 -9.08 -26.24
CA THR A 189 15.22 -8.30 -25.03
C THR A 189 14.38 -7.01 -24.99
N PRO A 190 14.13 -6.46 -23.78
CA PRO A 190 13.45 -5.17 -23.63
C PRO A 190 14.17 -4.01 -24.34
N GLU A 191 15.50 -4.02 -24.34
CA GLU A 191 16.34 -3.01 -24.98
C GLU A 191 16.10 -2.99 -26.49
N LEU A 192 16.09 -4.14 -27.15
CA LEU A 192 15.80 -4.26 -28.59
C LEU A 192 14.39 -3.75 -28.93
N ALA A 193 13.40 -4.05 -28.05
CA ALA A 193 12.04 -3.54 -28.22
C ALA A 193 11.97 -2.00 -28.09
N ARG A 194 12.71 -1.42 -27.14
CA ARG A 194 12.85 0.03 -26.95
C ARG A 194 13.54 0.70 -28.13
N ASP A 195 14.61 0.12 -28.64
CA ASP A 195 15.34 0.62 -29.80
C ASP A 195 14.50 0.59 -31.08
N ALA A 196 13.62 -0.40 -31.23
CA ALA A 196 12.68 -0.47 -32.33
C ALA A 196 11.67 0.70 -32.29
N LEU A 197 11.22 1.12 -31.12
CA LEU A 197 10.38 2.31 -30.98
C LEU A 197 11.17 3.60 -31.27
N ILE A 198 12.39 3.74 -30.72
CA ILE A 198 13.23 4.92 -30.93
C ILE A 198 13.53 5.10 -32.41
N SER A 199 13.91 4.05 -33.12
CA SER A 199 14.23 4.10 -34.56
C SER A 199 12.99 4.30 -35.46
N GLY A 200 11.79 4.04 -34.94
CA GLY A 200 10.55 4.08 -35.69
C GLY A 200 10.28 2.81 -36.51
N ALA A 201 10.99 1.72 -36.22
CA ALA A 201 10.67 0.39 -36.75
C ALA A 201 9.32 -0.12 -36.25
N THR A 202 8.90 0.36 -35.07
CA THR A 202 7.56 0.16 -34.50
C THR A 202 6.92 1.50 -34.10
N ASP A 203 5.60 1.53 -34.03
CA ASP A 203 4.81 2.71 -33.69
C ASP A 203 4.67 2.85 -32.15
N LEU A 204 4.57 1.70 -31.48
CA LEU A 204 4.32 1.56 -30.06
C LEU A 204 5.26 0.51 -29.43
N LEU A 205 5.43 0.61 -28.13
CA LEU A 205 6.05 -0.39 -27.26
C LEU A 205 5.08 -0.69 -26.14
N PHE A 206 4.92 -1.97 -25.77
CA PHE A 206 4.10 -2.42 -24.65
C PHE A 206 4.95 -3.19 -23.67
N ASP A 207 5.01 -2.72 -22.42
CA ASP A 207 5.86 -3.29 -21.38
C ASP A 207 5.31 -2.96 -19.98
N ASP A 208 5.97 -3.42 -18.93
CA ASP A 208 5.71 -3.05 -17.55
C ASP A 208 5.74 -1.53 -17.37
N GLY A 209 4.72 -0.98 -16.72
CA GLY A 209 4.55 0.47 -16.57
C GLY A 209 5.65 1.14 -15.75
N ILE A 210 6.20 0.44 -14.75
CA ILE A 210 7.32 0.95 -13.94
C ILE A 210 8.60 0.94 -14.76
N ALA A 211 8.90 -0.16 -15.44
CA ALA A 211 10.06 -0.26 -16.30
C ALA A 211 10.03 0.82 -17.42
N LEU A 212 8.86 1.06 -18.00
CA LEU A 212 8.67 2.15 -18.96
C LEU A 212 8.82 3.52 -18.32
N ALA A 213 8.31 3.75 -17.11
CA ALA A 213 8.44 5.03 -16.41
C ALA A 213 9.90 5.41 -16.22
N PHE A 214 10.74 4.49 -15.76
CA PHE A 214 12.18 4.71 -15.62
C PHE A 214 12.86 4.96 -16.97
N TRP A 215 12.55 4.14 -17.98
CA TRP A 215 13.13 4.32 -19.31
C TRP A 215 12.74 5.66 -19.92
N LEU A 216 11.47 6.06 -19.86
CA LEU A 216 10.98 7.33 -20.41
C LEU A 216 11.62 8.56 -19.77
N ASN A 217 11.96 8.49 -18.46
CA ASN A 217 12.63 9.56 -17.75
C ASN A 217 14.17 9.47 -17.81
N GLY A 218 14.70 8.34 -18.21
CA GLY A 218 16.13 8.12 -18.36
C GLY A 218 16.68 8.66 -19.69
N THR A 219 18.00 8.82 -19.76
CA THR A 219 18.70 9.26 -20.98
C THR A 219 18.58 8.29 -22.15
N ALA A 220 18.37 6.99 -21.85
CA ALA A 220 18.27 5.93 -22.87
C ALA A 220 17.06 6.13 -23.80
N SER A 221 15.98 6.78 -23.34
CA SER A 221 14.82 7.10 -24.18
C SER A 221 15.09 8.21 -25.20
N LYS A 222 16.18 8.97 -25.02
CA LYS A 222 16.51 10.17 -25.84
C LYS A 222 15.34 11.17 -25.85
N ALA A 223 14.52 11.21 -24.79
CA ALA A 223 13.31 12.00 -24.68
C ALA A 223 12.31 11.85 -25.87
N CYS A 224 12.39 10.74 -26.61
CA CYS A 224 11.60 10.51 -27.83
C CYS A 224 10.11 10.35 -27.55
N CYS A 225 9.79 9.83 -26.40
CA CYS A 225 8.58 9.05 -26.23
C CYS A 225 7.84 9.44 -24.94
N GLU A 226 6.59 9.00 -24.83
CA GLU A 226 5.72 9.20 -23.68
C GLU A 226 4.71 8.06 -23.57
N PHE A 227 4.03 7.95 -22.44
CA PHE A 227 2.92 7.00 -22.29
C PHE A 227 1.79 7.30 -23.26
N LYS A 228 1.19 6.24 -23.80
CA LYS A 228 0.02 6.28 -24.70
C LYS A 228 -1.10 5.44 -24.09
N GLY A 229 -2.06 6.11 -23.45
CA GLY A 229 -3.20 5.46 -22.80
C GLY A 229 -2.83 4.54 -21.61
N GLY A 230 -3.78 3.75 -21.21
CA GLY A 230 -3.67 2.78 -20.11
C GLY A 230 -3.76 3.40 -18.74
N PRO A 231 -3.71 2.67 -17.62
CA PRO A 231 -3.04 1.38 -17.41
C PRO A 231 -3.87 0.15 -17.82
N PHE A 232 -3.18 -0.97 -18.08
CA PHE A 232 -3.77 -2.29 -18.36
C PHE A 232 -3.38 -3.26 -17.26
N GLY A 233 -4.36 -3.80 -16.56
CA GLY A 233 -4.13 -4.55 -15.32
C GLY A 233 -4.89 -5.88 -15.23
N GLU A 234 -5.10 -6.60 -16.36
CA GLU A 234 -5.78 -7.90 -16.30
C GLU A 234 -5.03 -8.90 -15.43
N PRO A 235 -5.64 -9.36 -14.32
CA PRO A 235 -4.99 -10.25 -13.37
C PRO A 235 -4.47 -11.54 -13.98
N LYS A 236 -5.15 -12.06 -15.00
CA LYS A 236 -4.74 -13.27 -15.73
C LYS A 236 -3.34 -13.15 -16.34
N TYR A 237 -2.91 -11.96 -16.73
CA TYR A 237 -1.62 -11.71 -17.39
C TYR A 237 -0.61 -11.05 -16.45
N PHE A 238 -1.05 -10.06 -15.66
CA PHE A 238 -0.16 -9.20 -14.87
C PHE A 238 -0.23 -9.50 -13.39
N GLY A 239 -0.97 -10.57 -13.01
CA GLY A 239 -1.13 -10.98 -11.62
C GLY A 239 -2.08 -10.08 -10.83
N ASP A 240 -2.33 -10.51 -9.60
CA ASP A 240 -3.22 -9.79 -8.69
C ASP A 240 -2.53 -8.61 -7.97
N GLY A 241 -1.29 -8.32 -8.31
CA GLY A 241 -0.48 -7.29 -7.65
C GLY A 241 0.39 -7.86 -6.53
N VAL A 242 1.05 -6.96 -5.81
CA VAL A 242 2.06 -7.24 -4.82
C VAL A 242 1.54 -6.90 -3.43
N ALA A 243 1.79 -7.79 -2.47
CA ALA A 243 1.33 -7.66 -1.10
C ALA A 243 2.42 -8.01 -0.09
N ILE A 244 2.22 -7.62 1.16
CA ILE A 244 3.09 -7.99 2.27
C ILE A 244 2.69 -9.40 2.71
N ALA A 245 3.65 -10.33 2.72
CA ALA A 245 3.41 -11.66 3.22
C ALA A 245 3.45 -11.68 4.76
N VAL A 246 2.54 -12.41 5.37
CA VAL A 246 2.42 -12.59 6.82
C VAL A 246 2.23 -14.07 7.16
N ASN A 247 2.53 -14.45 8.40
CA ASN A 247 2.26 -15.81 8.84
C ASN A 247 0.75 -16.07 8.88
N ARG A 248 0.31 -17.22 8.38
CA ARG A 248 -1.09 -17.65 8.41
C ARG A 248 -1.67 -17.76 9.81
N GLU A 249 -0.80 -18.03 10.77
CA GLU A 249 -1.15 -18.15 12.19
C GLU A 249 -1.30 -16.80 12.89
N ASP A 250 -1.04 -15.68 12.17
CA ASP A 250 -1.18 -14.32 12.67
C ASP A 250 -2.15 -13.46 11.84
N PRO A 251 -3.44 -13.80 11.81
CA PRO A 251 -4.44 -13.01 11.10
C PRO A 251 -4.60 -11.60 11.69
N GLN A 252 -4.22 -11.41 12.95
CA GLN A 252 -4.28 -10.12 13.62
C GLN A 252 -3.25 -9.13 13.02
N LEU A 253 -2.01 -9.57 12.78
CA LEU A 253 -1.01 -8.73 12.11
C LEU A 253 -1.47 -8.34 10.70
N LYS A 254 -2.05 -9.29 9.94
CA LYS A 254 -2.63 -9.00 8.63
C LYS A 254 -3.66 -7.87 8.71
N MET A 255 -4.61 -7.93 9.63
CA MET A 255 -5.62 -6.89 9.82
C MET A 255 -5.00 -5.53 10.19
N LEU A 256 -4.00 -5.53 11.07
CA LEU A 256 -3.29 -4.32 11.49
C LEU A 256 -2.57 -3.66 10.30
N ILE A 257 -1.82 -4.43 9.51
CA ILE A 257 -1.11 -3.92 8.33
C ILE A 257 -2.11 -3.40 7.30
N ASN A 258 -3.21 -4.11 7.03
CA ASN A 258 -4.25 -3.64 6.10
C ASN A 258 -4.86 -2.31 6.56
N ALA A 259 -5.14 -2.15 7.85
CA ALA A 259 -5.64 -0.89 8.40
C ALA A 259 -4.60 0.23 8.27
N ALA A 260 -3.31 -0.05 8.44
CA ALA A 260 -2.23 0.91 8.22
C ALA A 260 -2.13 1.33 6.75
N LEU A 261 -2.11 0.38 5.83
CA LEU A 261 -2.08 0.65 4.38
C LEU A 261 -3.28 1.50 3.93
N LYS A 262 -4.47 1.23 4.50
CA LYS A 262 -5.67 2.04 4.23
C LYS A 262 -5.48 3.48 4.70
N ARG A 263 -5.05 3.70 5.97
CA ARG A 263 -4.79 5.05 6.50
C ARG A 263 -3.72 5.81 5.71
N MET A 264 -2.65 5.13 5.29
CA MET A 264 -1.61 5.73 4.46
C MET A 264 -2.17 6.25 3.12
N ARG A 265 -3.12 5.52 2.50
CA ARG A 265 -3.80 5.99 1.28
C ARG A 265 -4.72 7.17 1.56
N GLU A 266 -5.52 7.09 2.60
CA GLU A 266 -6.47 8.14 2.98
C GLU A 266 -5.79 9.46 3.38
N SER A 267 -4.60 9.39 4.00
CA SER A 267 -3.79 10.56 4.38
C SER A 267 -2.92 11.13 3.26
N GLY A 268 -2.82 10.46 2.11
CA GLY A 268 -1.91 10.84 1.02
C GLY A 268 -0.45 10.40 1.23
N ARG A 269 -0.12 9.80 2.38
CA ARG A 269 1.24 9.32 2.69
C ARG A 269 1.74 8.28 1.70
N TYR A 270 0.86 7.41 1.23
CA TYR A 270 1.19 6.41 0.24
C TYR A 270 1.59 7.06 -1.11
N GLU A 271 0.85 8.08 -1.56
CA GLU A 271 1.17 8.80 -2.79
C GLU A 271 2.52 9.53 -2.69
N GLU A 272 2.84 10.12 -1.53
CA GLU A 272 4.17 10.72 -1.29
C GLU A 272 5.30 9.70 -1.49
N LEU A 273 5.13 8.47 -0.99
CA LEU A 273 6.11 7.39 -1.18
C LEU A 273 6.22 6.99 -2.65
N VAL A 274 5.10 6.84 -3.34
CA VAL A 274 5.11 6.53 -4.79
C VAL A 274 5.87 7.60 -5.56
N LEU A 275 5.58 8.88 -5.34
CA LEU A 275 6.22 9.98 -6.05
C LEU A 275 7.72 10.14 -5.73
N ARG A 276 8.17 9.65 -4.58
CA ARG A 276 9.60 9.65 -4.21
C ARG A 276 10.42 8.69 -5.06
N TYR A 277 9.87 7.51 -5.34
CA TYR A 277 10.60 6.45 -6.03
C TYR A 277 10.26 6.34 -7.52
N PHE A 278 9.09 6.81 -7.92
CA PHE A 278 8.60 6.68 -9.29
C PHE A 278 8.29 8.07 -9.90
N PRO A 279 9.09 8.52 -10.86
CA PRO A 279 9.04 9.89 -11.39
C PRO A 279 7.78 10.21 -12.20
N LEU A 280 6.98 9.20 -12.52
CA LEU A 280 5.67 9.33 -13.17
C LEU A 280 4.66 8.50 -12.38
N ARG A 281 3.37 8.91 -12.41
CA ARG A 281 2.28 8.09 -11.88
C ARG A 281 2.21 6.78 -12.69
N ALA A 282 2.95 5.78 -12.24
CA ALA A 282 3.07 4.48 -12.90
C ALA A 282 1.93 3.52 -12.50
N PHE A 283 1.19 3.85 -11.45
CA PHE A 283 0.13 3.03 -10.86
C PHE A 283 -1.27 3.54 -11.20
#